data_16a0c6449a0339bd27c5f0d90286a09b
#
_entry.id   16a0c6449a0339bd27c5f0d90286a09b
#
_cell.length_a   1.000
_cell.length_b   1.000
_cell.length_c   1.000
_cell.angle_alpha   90.00
_cell.angle_beta   90.00
_cell.angle_gamma   90.00
#
_symmetry.space_group_name_H-M   'P 1'
#
loop_
_entity.id
_entity.type
_entity.pdbx_description
1 polymer ?
#
loop_
_entity_poly.entity_id
_entity_poly.type
_entity_poly.pdbx_seq_one_letter_code
_entity_poly.pdbx_strand_id
1 'polypeptide(L)'
;VNKMEVDHGLTVPLSLMFGQPDDWPCPVVPLCVNVVQYPPPTGNRCYNLGKAIRKAVESYDKDMKVVILGTGGMSHQLQAERAGLINAEFDNAFLDMMANDPEKAAAMPHVEYLREAGSEGIELVMWHVMRGALDKDAREIHRHYHVPASNTAVGHIILENAPA
;
A
#
# COMPACT_ATOMS: atom_id res chain seq x y z
N VAL A 1 -2.71 -9.33 -19.98
CA VAL A 1 -4.18 -9.33 -19.93
C VAL A 1 -4.69 -8.15 -20.76
N ASN A 2 -5.48 -8.41 -21.80
CA ASN A 2 -5.99 -7.36 -22.69
C ASN A 2 -7.27 -6.68 -22.17
N LYS A 3 -7.91 -7.30 -21.20
CA LYS A 3 -9.12 -6.80 -20.53
C LYS A 3 -9.12 -7.31 -19.10
N MET A 4 -9.21 -6.43 -18.13
CA MET A 4 -9.24 -6.78 -16.73
C MET A 4 -10.31 -5.93 -16.04
N GLU A 5 -11.19 -6.57 -15.31
CA GLU A 5 -12.09 -5.87 -14.42
C GLU A 5 -11.26 -5.33 -13.24
N VAL A 6 -11.46 -4.07 -12.92
CA VAL A 6 -10.82 -3.46 -11.76
C VAL A 6 -11.64 -3.77 -10.52
N ASP A 7 -10.95 -4.10 -9.44
CA ASP A 7 -11.59 -4.46 -8.19
C ASP A 7 -11.64 -3.29 -7.18
N HIS A 8 -12.12 -3.60 -5.98
CA HIS A 8 -12.30 -2.64 -4.89
C HIS A 8 -10.99 -1.99 -4.43
N GLY A 9 -9.84 -2.64 -4.60
CA GLY A 9 -8.53 -2.05 -4.25
C GLY A 9 -8.22 -0.78 -5.04
N LEU A 10 -8.81 -0.62 -6.23
CA LEU A 10 -8.75 0.61 -7.02
C LEU A 10 -9.98 1.49 -6.81
N THR A 11 -11.17 0.90 -6.91
CA THR A 11 -12.42 1.68 -6.99
C THR A 11 -12.82 2.32 -5.67
N VAL A 12 -12.56 1.67 -4.53
CA VAL A 12 -12.91 2.23 -3.21
C VAL A 12 -12.10 3.48 -2.89
N PRO A 13 -10.76 3.49 -2.94
CA PRO A 13 -10.01 4.72 -2.68
C PRO A 13 -10.39 5.88 -3.62
N LEU A 14 -10.57 5.60 -4.91
CA LEU A 14 -10.95 6.63 -5.88
C LEU A 14 -12.36 7.17 -5.61
N SER A 15 -13.31 6.30 -5.25
CA SER A 15 -14.66 6.73 -4.91
C SER A 15 -14.72 7.55 -3.63
N LEU A 16 -13.87 7.23 -2.64
CA LEU A 16 -13.79 8.03 -1.41
C LEU A 16 -13.18 9.42 -1.66
N MET A 17 -12.21 9.54 -2.58
CA MET A 17 -11.58 10.80 -2.89
C MET A 17 -12.40 11.68 -3.85
N PHE A 18 -13.05 11.07 -4.83
CA PHE A 18 -13.66 11.78 -5.96
C PHE A 18 -15.17 11.56 -6.11
N GLY A 19 -15.77 10.76 -5.24
CA GLY A 19 -17.15 10.32 -5.42
C GLY A 19 -17.28 9.26 -6.53
N GLN A 20 -18.42 9.28 -7.20
CA GLN A 20 -18.71 8.36 -8.32
C GLN A 20 -19.02 9.16 -9.60
N PRO A 21 -18.04 9.86 -10.16
CA PRO A 21 -18.21 10.59 -11.40
C PRO A 21 -18.29 9.60 -12.58
N ASP A 22 -18.82 10.07 -13.72
CA ASP A 22 -18.82 9.30 -14.97
C ASP A 22 -17.39 8.98 -15.44
N ASP A 23 -16.46 9.95 -15.26
CA ASP A 23 -15.03 9.82 -15.53
C ASP A 23 -14.21 10.33 -14.34
N TRP A 24 -13.08 9.66 -14.06
CA TRP A 24 -12.15 10.13 -13.05
C TRP A 24 -11.53 11.47 -13.43
N PRO A 25 -11.33 12.40 -12.47
CA PRO A 25 -10.81 13.75 -12.77
C PRO A 25 -9.33 13.75 -13.19
N CYS A 26 -8.66 12.61 -13.15
CA CYS A 26 -7.28 12.43 -13.57
C CYS A 26 -7.06 11.04 -14.19
N PRO A 27 -6.05 10.89 -15.05
CA PRO A 27 -5.63 9.57 -15.54
C PRO A 27 -5.22 8.65 -14.39
N VAL A 28 -5.65 7.40 -14.44
CA VAL A 28 -5.34 6.38 -13.43
C VAL A 28 -4.69 5.18 -14.10
N VAL A 29 -3.58 4.72 -13.55
CA VAL A 29 -2.85 3.52 -13.99
C VAL A 29 -2.92 2.46 -12.90
N PRO A 30 -3.77 1.44 -13.02
CA PRO A 30 -3.83 0.36 -12.05
C PRO A 30 -2.62 -0.56 -12.17
N LEU A 31 -1.99 -0.86 -11.04
CA LEU A 31 -0.90 -1.82 -10.93
C LEU A 31 -1.31 -2.94 -9.97
N CYS A 32 -1.60 -4.11 -10.51
CA CYS A 32 -1.97 -5.26 -9.71
C CYS A 32 -0.73 -6.00 -9.22
N VAL A 33 -0.65 -6.22 -7.91
CA VAL A 33 0.40 -7.01 -7.26
C VAL A 33 -0.23 -8.26 -6.67
N ASN A 34 0.21 -9.44 -7.11
CA ASN A 34 -0.25 -10.69 -6.55
C ASN A 34 0.37 -10.92 -5.17
N VAL A 35 -0.41 -10.90 -4.12
CA VAL A 35 0.02 -11.18 -2.74
C VAL A 35 -0.67 -12.39 -2.13
N VAL A 36 -1.69 -12.93 -2.80
CA VAL A 36 -2.51 -14.05 -2.29
C VAL A 36 -2.03 -15.40 -2.83
N GLN A 37 -1.68 -15.47 -4.12
CA GLN A 37 -1.25 -16.73 -4.74
C GLN A 37 0.27 -16.90 -4.65
N TYR A 38 0.69 -18.11 -4.31
CA TYR A 38 2.10 -18.44 -4.21
C TYR A 38 2.76 -18.56 -5.61
N PRO A 39 3.97 -18.05 -5.81
CA PRO A 39 4.81 -17.31 -4.86
C PRO A 39 4.49 -15.80 -4.88
N PRO A 40 4.13 -15.20 -3.73
CA PRO A 40 3.96 -13.75 -3.64
C PRO A 40 5.31 -13.02 -3.75
N PRO A 41 5.35 -11.77 -4.21
CA PRO A 41 6.57 -10.97 -4.20
C PRO A 41 6.97 -10.60 -2.77
N THR A 42 8.27 -10.50 -2.52
CA THR A 42 8.76 -9.99 -1.24
C THR A 42 8.60 -8.47 -1.12
N GLY A 43 8.59 -7.93 0.10
CA GLY A 43 8.59 -6.49 0.35
C GLY A 43 9.74 -5.77 -0.38
N ASN A 44 10.96 -6.34 -0.36
CA ASN A 44 12.10 -5.79 -1.10
C ASN A 44 11.86 -5.74 -2.62
N ARG A 45 11.19 -6.76 -3.18
CA ARG A 45 10.86 -6.76 -4.61
C ARG A 45 9.85 -5.66 -4.95
N CYS A 46 8.83 -5.50 -4.11
CA CYS A 46 7.85 -4.42 -4.24
C CYS A 46 8.50 -3.04 -4.08
N TYR A 47 9.36 -2.87 -3.10
CA TYR A 47 10.11 -1.63 -2.87
C TYR A 47 11.00 -1.26 -4.07
N ASN A 48 11.70 -2.24 -4.65
CA ASN A 48 12.52 -2.01 -5.85
C ASN A 48 11.66 -1.73 -7.10
N LEU A 49 10.46 -2.31 -7.20
CA LEU A 49 9.51 -1.95 -8.25
C LEU A 49 9.09 -0.48 -8.11
N GLY A 50 8.83 -0.01 -6.89
CA GLY A 50 8.57 1.40 -6.63
C GLY A 50 9.68 2.32 -7.11
N LYS A 51 10.95 1.97 -6.81
CA LYS A 51 12.11 2.71 -7.34
C LYS A 51 12.16 2.74 -8.87
N ALA A 52 11.77 1.66 -9.52
CA ALA A 52 11.72 1.61 -10.99
C ALA A 52 10.58 2.49 -11.54
N ILE A 53 9.41 2.50 -10.89
CA ILE A 53 8.29 3.39 -11.24
C ILE A 53 8.73 4.85 -11.10
N ARG A 54 9.41 5.22 -10.01
CA ARG A 54 9.93 6.57 -9.85
C ARG A 54 10.83 6.98 -11.02
N LYS A 55 11.81 6.14 -11.38
CA LYS A 55 12.69 6.42 -12.53
C LYS A 55 11.92 6.61 -13.82
N ALA A 56 10.87 5.82 -14.04
CA ALA A 56 10.02 5.98 -15.22
C ALA A 56 9.27 7.32 -15.21
N VAL A 57 8.74 7.73 -14.05
CA VAL A 57 8.09 9.04 -13.88
C VAL A 57 9.06 10.19 -14.11
N GLU A 58 10.25 10.14 -13.52
CA GLU A 58 11.28 11.16 -13.68
C GLU A 58 11.82 11.27 -15.12
N SER A 59 11.77 10.18 -15.89
CA SER A 59 12.17 10.16 -17.30
C SER A 59 11.07 10.59 -18.27
N TYR A 60 9.86 10.83 -17.78
CA TYR A 60 8.75 11.24 -18.60
C TYR A 60 8.88 12.72 -18.99
N ASP A 61 8.62 13.05 -20.26
CA ASP A 61 8.90 14.35 -20.84
C ASP A 61 7.89 15.45 -20.49
N LYS A 62 6.85 15.13 -19.72
CA LYS A 62 5.82 16.08 -19.31
C LYS A 62 5.94 16.40 -17.83
N ASP A 63 5.82 17.68 -17.51
CA ASP A 63 5.68 18.13 -16.13
C ASP A 63 4.30 17.72 -15.60
N MET A 64 4.29 16.82 -14.62
CA MET A 64 3.07 16.26 -14.05
C MET A 64 3.22 16.03 -12.56
N LYS A 65 2.14 16.30 -11.83
CA LYS A 65 2.02 15.82 -10.45
C LYS A 65 1.57 14.35 -10.46
N VAL A 66 2.42 13.47 -9.96
CA VAL A 66 2.14 12.05 -9.86
C VAL A 66 1.91 11.66 -8.41
N VAL A 67 0.81 10.97 -8.14
CA VAL A 67 0.46 10.41 -6.82
C VAL A 67 0.44 8.89 -6.95
N ILE A 68 1.07 8.20 -6.01
CA ILE A 68 1.08 6.75 -5.96
C ILE A 68 0.32 6.28 -4.72
N LEU A 69 -0.71 5.47 -4.93
CA LEU A 69 -1.52 4.89 -3.87
C LEU A 69 -1.07 3.45 -3.63
N GLY A 70 -0.64 3.14 -2.42
CA GLY A 70 -0.54 1.77 -1.91
C GLY A 70 -1.86 1.42 -1.24
N THR A 71 -2.48 0.32 -1.65
CA THR A 71 -3.78 -0.12 -1.10
C THR A 71 -3.66 -1.49 -0.45
N GLY A 72 -4.65 -1.88 0.32
CA GLY A 72 -4.68 -3.11 1.12
C GLY A 72 -4.92 -2.80 2.59
N GLY A 73 -5.65 -3.70 3.27
CA GLY A 73 -5.91 -3.59 4.71
C GLY A 73 -4.66 -3.81 5.55
N MET A 74 -4.69 -3.33 6.79
CA MET A 74 -3.66 -3.64 7.79
C MET A 74 -3.96 -5.00 8.45
N SER A 75 -3.75 -5.16 9.74
CA SER A 75 -4.01 -6.46 10.36
C SER A 75 -5.48 -6.86 10.21
N HIS A 76 -5.72 -8.03 9.66
CA HIS A 76 -7.01 -8.70 9.62
C HIS A 76 -6.89 -10.16 9.23
N GLN A 77 -7.84 -10.94 9.70
CA GLN A 77 -8.04 -12.32 9.28
C GLN A 77 -9.54 -12.62 9.26
N LEU A 78 -10.05 -13.01 8.10
CA LEU A 78 -11.49 -13.16 7.89
C LEU A 78 -11.99 -14.56 8.23
N GLN A 79 -11.13 -15.57 8.19
CA GLN A 79 -11.50 -16.98 8.35
C GLN A 79 -10.52 -17.73 9.25
N ALA A 80 -10.86 -18.98 9.56
CA ALA A 80 -10.13 -19.91 10.41
C ALA A 80 -10.07 -19.50 11.89
N GLU A 81 -9.23 -20.15 12.68
CA GLU A 81 -9.17 -20.01 14.14
C GLU A 81 -8.88 -18.60 14.63
N ARG A 82 -8.18 -17.80 13.81
CA ARG A 82 -7.79 -16.43 14.13
C ARG A 82 -8.71 -15.39 13.48
N ALA A 83 -9.90 -15.79 13.04
CA ALA A 83 -10.86 -14.84 12.46
C ALA A 83 -11.15 -13.67 13.44
N GLY A 84 -11.09 -12.44 12.92
CA GLY A 84 -11.21 -11.22 13.72
C GLY A 84 -9.91 -10.72 14.34
N LEU A 85 -8.74 -11.28 13.94
CA LEU A 85 -7.44 -10.80 14.38
C LEU A 85 -7.29 -9.32 14.05
N ILE A 86 -6.94 -8.54 15.07
CA ILE A 86 -6.48 -7.16 14.96
C ILE A 86 -5.23 -7.03 15.82
N ASN A 87 -4.18 -6.45 15.29
CA ASN A 87 -2.92 -6.19 16.00
C ASN A 87 -2.50 -4.73 15.83
N ALA A 88 -3.10 -3.86 16.64
CA ALA A 88 -2.85 -2.42 16.56
C ALA A 88 -1.38 -2.05 16.85
N GLU A 89 -0.68 -2.83 17.67
CA GLU A 89 0.74 -2.60 17.96
C GLU A 89 1.59 -2.83 16.71
N PHE A 90 1.40 -3.96 16.04
CA PHE A 90 2.08 -4.26 14.78
C PHE A 90 1.74 -3.23 13.70
N ASP A 91 0.47 -2.90 13.55
CA ASP A 91 0.00 -1.96 12.54
C ASP A 91 0.63 -0.58 12.68
N ASN A 92 0.67 -0.04 13.90
CA ASN A 92 1.31 1.25 14.15
C ASN A 92 2.83 1.18 13.99
N ALA A 93 3.48 0.10 14.42
CA ALA A 93 4.91 -0.12 14.19
C ALA A 93 5.23 -0.22 12.68
N PHE A 94 4.35 -0.83 11.88
CA PHE A 94 4.49 -0.87 10.43
C PHE A 94 4.37 0.53 9.82
N LEU A 95 3.40 1.34 10.23
CA LEU A 95 3.27 2.74 9.79
C LEU A 95 4.51 3.57 10.16
N ASP A 96 5.08 3.35 11.35
CA ASP A 96 6.33 4.00 11.77
C ASP A 96 7.51 3.60 10.88
N MET A 97 7.64 2.33 10.54
CA MET A 97 8.68 1.86 9.61
C MET A 97 8.48 2.42 8.21
N MET A 98 7.25 2.51 7.72
CA MET A 98 6.95 3.10 6.41
C MET A 98 7.39 4.57 6.33
N ALA A 99 7.25 5.32 7.41
CA ALA A 99 7.72 6.70 7.48
C ALA A 99 9.25 6.80 7.61
N ASN A 100 9.83 6.06 8.57
CA ASN A 100 11.16 6.35 9.08
C ASN A 100 12.24 5.33 8.69
N ASP A 101 11.88 4.07 8.39
CA ASP A 101 12.82 2.99 8.05
C ASP A 101 12.23 2.04 7.00
N PRO A 102 11.97 2.54 5.78
CA PRO A 102 11.29 1.77 4.74
C PRO A 102 12.09 0.54 4.27
N GLU A 103 13.40 0.54 4.41
CA GLU A 103 14.24 -0.60 4.04
C GLU A 103 14.07 -1.74 5.04
N LYS A 104 13.95 -1.43 6.33
CA LYS A 104 13.62 -2.41 7.36
C LYS A 104 12.23 -2.99 7.16
N ALA A 105 11.24 -2.14 6.88
CA ALA A 105 9.89 -2.60 6.56
C ALA A 105 9.89 -3.53 5.34
N ALA A 106 10.59 -3.18 4.27
CA ALA A 106 10.67 -3.98 3.05
C ALA A 106 11.42 -5.31 3.23
N ALA A 107 12.32 -5.39 4.21
CA ALA A 107 13.06 -6.62 4.54
C ALA A 107 12.24 -7.61 5.38
N MET A 108 11.07 -7.23 5.87
CA MET A 108 10.21 -8.09 6.69
C MET A 108 9.80 -9.34 5.91
N PRO A 109 10.01 -10.56 6.47
CA PRO A 109 9.63 -11.79 5.80
C PRO A 109 8.11 -12.01 5.82
N HIS A 110 7.57 -12.72 4.83
CA HIS A 110 6.13 -13.01 4.74
C HIS A 110 5.56 -13.67 6.00
N VAL A 111 6.32 -14.53 6.64
CA VAL A 111 5.88 -15.22 7.86
C VAL A 111 5.57 -14.23 9.00
N GLU A 112 6.24 -13.10 9.03
CA GLU A 112 5.99 -12.04 10.01
C GLU A 112 4.63 -11.38 9.76
N TYR A 113 4.32 -11.02 8.51
CA TYR A 113 2.99 -10.49 8.15
C TYR A 113 1.90 -11.49 8.50
N LEU A 114 2.08 -12.77 8.15
CA LEU A 114 1.09 -13.81 8.45
C LEU A 114 0.89 -14.00 9.96
N ARG A 115 1.96 -13.91 10.74
CA ARG A 115 1.92 -14.07 12.18
C ARG A 115 1.24 -12.88 12.88
N GLU A 116 1.67 -11.68 12.52
CA GLU A 116 1.28 -10.46 13.23
C GLU A 116 0.04 -9.77 12.63
N ALA A 117 -0.09 -9.76 11.31
CA ALA A 117 -1.18 -9.07 10.63
C ALA A 117 -2.30 -10.01 10.15
N GLY A 118 -2.10 -11.32 10.19
CA GLY A 118 -3.09 -12.28 9.70
C GLY A 118 -2.91 -12.66 8.24
N SER A 119 -3.71 -13.64 7.79
CA SER A 119 -3.60 -14.17 6.43
C SER A 119 -3.85 -13.12 5.35
N GLU A 120 -4.80 -12.24 5.56
CA GLU A 120 -5.14 -11.15 4.64
C GLU A 120 -4.25 -9.92 4.85
N GLY A 121 -3.65 -9.74 6.03
CA GLY A 121 -2.70 -8.66 6.31
C GLY A 121 -1.41 -8.72 5.48
N ILE A 122 -1.17 -9.82 4.73
CA ILE A 122 -0.11 -9.90 3.72
C ILE A 122 -0.25 -8.81 2.63
N GLU A 123 -1.41 -8.20 2.48
CA GLU A 123 -1.65 -7.09 1.57
C GLU A 123 -0.71 -5.90 1.82
N LEU A 124 -0.21 -5.72 3.04
CA LEU A 124 0.76 -4.68 3.37
C LEU A 124 2.05 -4.75 2.53
N VAL A 125 2.37 -5.91 1.95
CA VAL A 125 3.50 -6.06 1.03
C VAL A 125 3.36 -5.15 -0.19
N MET A 126 2.14 -4.87 -0.66
CA MET A 126 1.89 -3.97 -1.80
C MET A 126 2.25 -2.51 -1.49
N TRP A 127 2.17 -2.08 -0.23
CA TRP A 127 2.48 -0.71 0.18
C TRP A 127 3.94 -0.34 -0.11
N HIS A 128 4.83 -1.32 -0.15
CA HIS A 128 6.24 -1.09 -0.46
C HIS A 128 6.45 -0.55 -1.88
N VAL A 129 5.54 -0.81 -2.82
CA VAL A 129 5.61 -0.20 -4.17
C VAL A 129 5.45 1.31 -4.06
N MET A 130 4.44 1.78 -3.34
CA MET A 130 4.23 3.20 -3.07
C MET A 130 5.46 3.82 -2.36
N ARG A 131 5.90 3.19 -1.28
CA ARG A 131 7.02 3.72 -0.49
C ARG A 131 8.35 3.75 -1.26
N GLY A 132 8.60 2.74 -2.10
CA GLY A 132 9.79 2.69 -2.95
C GLY A 132 9.84 3.77 -4.04
N ALA A 133 8.70 4.34 -4.39
CA ALA A 133 8.61 5.42 -5.37
C ALA A 133 8.85 6.82 -4.77
N LEU A 134 9.05 6.90 -3.46
CA LEU A 134 9.36 8.15 -2.75
C LEU A 134 10.84 8.25 -2.39
N ASP A 135 11.28 9.44 -2.02
CA ASP A 135 12.61 9.65 -1.43
C ASP A 135 12.75 8.89 -0.11
N LYS A 136 14.00 8.60 0.24
CA LYS A 136 14.28 7.91 1.50
C LYS A 136 13.82 8.75 2.70
N ASP A 137 13.99 10.05 2.62
CA ASP A 137 13.66 11.06 3.62
C ASP A 137 12.31 11.75 3.39
N ALA A 138 11.42 11.10 2.64
CA ALA A 138 10.05 11.57 2.49
C ALA A 138 9.40 11.76 3.86
N ARG A 139 8.79 12.94 4.07
CA ARG A 139 8.18 13.30 5.35
C ARG A 139 6.74 12.81 5.44
N GLU A 140 6.36 12.39 6.62
CA GLU A 140 4.95 12.14 6.95
C GLU A 140 4.21 13.46 7.14
N ILE A 141 3.10 13.65 6.42
CA ILE A 141 2.24 14.83 6.55
C ILE A 141 0.87 14.51 7.15
N HIS A 142 0.48 13.23 7.13
CA HIS A 142 -0.76 12.78 7.76
C HIS A 142 -0.68 11.29 8.09
N ARG A 143 -1.31 10.93 9.22
CA ARG A 143 -1.53 9.55 9.62
C ARG A 143 -2.90 9.40 10.31
N HIS A 144 -3.56 8.30 10.03
CA HIS A 144 -4.75 7.89 10.76
C HIS A 144 -4.78 6.36 10.88
N TYR A 145 -5.26 5.87 12.00
CA TYR A 145 -5.48 4.45 12.25
C TYR A 145 -6.86 4.24 12.87
N HIS A 146 -7.60 3.27 12.37
CA HIS A 146 -8.94 2.96 12.86
C HIS A 146 -9.24 1.46 12.70
N VAL A 147 -9.99 0.91 13.63
CA VAL A 147 -10.51 -0.46 13.56
C VAL A 147 -12.04 -0.39 13.45
N PRO A 148 -12.59 -0.55 12.26
CA PRO A 148 -14.04 -0.55 12.06
C PRO A 148 -14.67 -1.87 12.49
N ALA A 149 -16.00 -1.91 12.54
CA ALA A 149 -16.77 -3.11 12.87
C ALA A 149 -16.59 -4.27 11.85
N SER A 150 -16.01 -3.99 10.69
CA SER A 150 -15.70 -5.01 9.65
C SER A 150 -14.51 -5.92 10.01
N ASN A 151 -13.85 -5.72 11.16
CA ASN A 151 -12.67 -6.48 11.59
C ASN A 151 -11.50 -6.45 10.60
N THR A 152 -11.33 -5.35 9.89
CA THR A 152 -10.16 -5.05 9.09
C THR A 152 -9.57 -3.75 9.61
N ALA A 153 -8.37 -3.77 10.15
CA ALA A 153 -7.70 -2.56 10.57
C ALA A 153 -7.38 -1.68 9.35
N VAL A 154 -7.64 -0.40 9.47
CA VAL A 154 -7.46 0.59 8.41
C VAL A 154 -6.41 1.60 8.85
N GLY A 155 -5.34 1.69 8.08
CA GLY A 155 -4.31 2.71 8.26
C GLY A 155 -4.24 3.62 7.04
N HIS A 156 -4.09 4.91 7.29
CA HIS A 156 -3.78 5.89 6.26
C HIS A 156 -2.48 6.57 6.61
N ILE A 157 -1.60 6.70 5.65
CA ILE A 157 -0.38 7.50 5.76
C ILE A 157 -0.19 8.30 4.48
N ILE A 158 0.09 9.57 4.59
CA ILE A 158 0.45 10.43 3.48
C ILE A 158 1.89 10.86 3.66
N LEU A 159 2.71 10.51 2.69
CA LEU A 159 4.12 10.83 2.63
C LEU A 159 4.38 11.76 1.45
N GLU A 160 5.25 12.72 1.62
CA GLU A 160 5.61 13.70 0.61
C GLU A 160 7.13 13.82 0.52
N ASN A 161 7.65 13.83 -0.70
CA ASN A 161 9.05 14.15 -0.94
C ASN A 161 9.32 15.60 -0.53
N ALA A 162 10.55 15.90 -0.10
CA ALA A 162 10.96 17.26 0.10
C ALA A 162 10.82 18.05 -1.22
N PRO A 163 10.44 19.33 -1.17
CA PRO A 163 10.48 20.18 -2.36
C PRO A 163 11.89 20.17 -2.97
N ALA A 164 11.96 20.04 -4.29
CA ALA A 164 13.22 20.12 -5.03
C ALA A 164 13.86 21.52 -4.92
#